data_3b84a4977963e90b3b95e650f702ed00
#
_entry.id   3b84a4977963e90b3b95e650f702ed00
#
_cell.length_a   1.000
_cell.length_b   1.000
_cell.length_c   1.000
_cell.angle_alpha   90.00
_cell.angle_beta   90.00
_cell.angle_gamma   90.00
#
_symmetry.space_group_name_H-M   'P 1'
#
loop_
_entity.id
_entity.type
_entity.pdbx_description
1 polymer ?
#
loop_
_entity_poly.entity_id
_entity_poly.type
_entity_poly.pdbx_seq_one_letter_code
_entity_poly.pdbx_strand_id
1 'polypeptide(L)'
;MAGVFRSTARLLRTSQQAVSRRCMSTQRSRTKELGAVLLGGAAAAGAAYGAYRYATRDGELPTHAVPLRVAHAAANVPEYQPSVVSQTKDHALYLWINLKPTADAKTCAKAVANLQKLVDAVSPPSSRDEDDEIWAGVGFGPNFYSQVNGKTKANYTYPHRKGPLGDMPSSGGDIFVHAKSHSISKLFELCQKVMAALPKDSVANFEDIYSFVFQNGRDLSGFIDGTENAADEEDRIRVAVEKSTGGSYVITQKWIHKLDLIATEKDRTMEGWVGRGRPDSVELPRKSITSHVARMTGGNAFQHPKKFEIVRQSMPYGNIHDKAGLFFIGYAESPENFEFMLDRMVGAGGDGHSDDIMRLTECVKGTYWYFPGVNELKRLQ
;
A
#
# COMPACT_ATOMS: atom_id res chain seq x y z
N MET A 1 38.50 38.75 39.64
CA MET A 1 37.30 38.89 38.84
C MET A 1 36.39 37.66 39.04
N ALA A 2 35.74 37.52 40.18
CA ALA A 2 34.89 36.37 40.47
C ALA A 2 33.69 36.77 41.38
N GLY A 3 33.09 37.93 41.12
CA GLY A 3 32.03 38.48 42.01
C GLY A 3 30.76 38.94 41.34
N VAL A 4 30.61 38.87 40.01
CA VAL A 4 29.45 39.48 39.31
C VAL A 4 28.43 38.43 38.76
N PHE A 5 28.74 37.14 38.75
CA PHE A 5 27.89 36.13 38.18
C PHE A 5 26.89 35.39 39.14
N ARG A 6 26.82 35.81 40.40
CA ARG A 6 25.90 35.18 41.39
C ARG A 6 24.57 35.94 41.64
N SER A 7 24.39 37.14 41.10
CA SER A 7 23.21 37.95 41.34
C SER A 7 22.06 37.80 40.32
N THR A 8 22.35 37.38 39.11
CA THR A 8 21.34 37.29 38.04
C THR A 8 20.53 35.97 38.02
N ALA A 9 21.04 34.91 38.66
CA ALA A 9 20.31 33.62 38.71
C ALA A 9 19.17 33.56 39.74
N ARG A 10 19.15 34.52 40.69
CA ARG A 10 18.09 34.57 41.75
C ARG A 10 16.86 35.39 41.38
N LEU A 11 16.96 36.30 40.42
CA LEU A 11 15.86 37.14 39.93
C LEU A 11 15.02 36.41 38.83
N LEU A 12 15.60 35.46 38.10
CA LEU A 12 14.89 34.70 37.08
C LEU A 12 14.04 33.55 37.67
N ARG A 13 14.31 33.06 38.88
CA ARG A 13 13.50 32.03 39.53
C ARG A 13 12.21 32.55 40.18
N THR A 14 12.17 33.83 40.54
CA THR A 14 10.96 34.45 41.17
C THR A 14 9.96 34.92 40.13
N SER A 15 10.38 35.23 38.88
CA SER A 15 9.47 35.66 37.82
C SER A 15 8.75 34.47 37.15
N GLN A 16 9.35 33.30 37.08
CA GLN A 16 8.70 32.10 36.51
C GLN A 16 7.63 31.50 37.44
N GLN A 17 7.75 31.63 38.77
CA GLN A 17 6.73 31.16 39.69
C GLN A 17 5.50 32.10 39.80
N ALA A 18 5.65 33.37 39.49
CA ALA A 18 4.53 34.34 39.52
C ALA A 18 3.69 34.27 38.22
N VAL A 19 4.27 33.93 37.07
CA VAL A 19 3.57 33.77 35.79
C VAL A 19 2.78 32.44 35.76
N SER A 20 3.32 31.39 36.37
CA SER A 20 2.65 30.07 36.44
C SER A 20 1.38 30.11 37.32
N ARG A 21 1.33 30.94 38.35
CA ARG A 21 0.14 31.04 39.23
C ARG A 21 -0.99 31.93 38.69
N ARG A 22 -0.72 32.86 37.78
CA ARG A 22 -1.75 33.69 37.12
C ARG A 22 -2.37 33.01 35.88
N CYS A 23 -1.67 32.10 35.23
CA CYS A 23 -2.22 31.34 34.09
C CYS A 23 -3.18 30.21 34.52
N MET A 24 -3.06 29.69 35.76
CA MET A 24 -3.95 28.64 36.24
C MET A 24 -5.29 29.11 36.79
N SER A 25 -5.45 30.40 37.14
CA SER A 25 -6.72 30.91 37.69
C SER A 25 -7.70 31.43 36.63
N THR A 26 -7.24 31.77 35.43
CA THR A 26 -8.10 32.21 34.31
C THR A 26 -8.47 31.09 33.34
N GLN A 27 -7.81 29.93 33.40
CA GLN A 27 -8.21 28.76 32.62
C GLN A 27 -9.33 27.92 33.27
N ARG A 28 -9.62 28.10 34.55
CA ARG A 28 -10.66 27.30 35.24
C ARG A 28 -12.11 27.75 34.97
N SER A 29 -12.37 28.90 34.38
CA SER A 29 -13.73 29.36 34.07
C SER A 29 -14.16 29.24 32.61
N ARG A 30 -13.21 29.13 31.66
CA ARG A 30 -13.54 28.90 30.25
C ARG A 30 -13.49 27.42 29.79
N THR A 31 -12.93 26.54 30.62
CA THR A 31 -12.88 25.10 30.33
C THR A 31 -14.16 24.35 30.70
N LYS A 32 -15.12 24.97 31.38
CA LYS A 32 -16.38 24.29 31.73
C LYS A 32 -17.42 24.32 30.62
N GLU A 33 -17.41 25.31 29.73
CA GLU A 33 -18.35 25.35 28.59
C GLU A 33 -17.80 24.73 27.30
N LEU A 34 -16.48 24.85 27.01
CA LEU A 34 -15.86 24.07 25.92
C LEU A 34 -15.68 22.58 26.29
N GLY A 35 -15.59 22.25 27.59
CA GLY A 35 -15.49 20.88 28.06
C GLY A 35 -16.76 20.06 27.83
N ALA A 36 -17.93 20.70 27.75
CA ALA A 36 -19.20 19.99 27.55
C ALA A 36 -19.42 19.63 26.05
N VAL A 37 -18.88 20.40 25.09
CA VAL A 37 -19.02 20.12 23.67
C VAL A 37 -17.92 19.18 23.20
N LEU A 38 -16.69 19.28 23.70
CA LEU A 38 -15.59 18.36 23.39
C LEU A 38 -15.72 17.02 24.12
N LEU A 39 -16.32 16.99 25.34
CA LEU A 39 -16.64 15.75 26.04
C LEU A 39 -17.80 14.99 25.36
N GLY A 40 -18.74 15.68 24.71
CA GLY A 40 -19.80 15.04 23.93
C GLY A 40 -19.27 14.31 22.70
N GLY A 41 -18.34 14.93 21.94
CA GLY A 41 -17.72 14.33 20.76
C GLY A 41 -16.71 13.24 21.11
N ALA A 42 -15.89 13.45 22.14
CA ALA A 42 -14.94 12.45 22.63
C ALA A 42 -15.63 11.29 23.35
N ALA A 43 -16.76 11.56 24.05
CA ALA A 43 -17.57 10.50 24.67
C ALA A 43 -18.34 9.68 23.61
N ALA A 44 -18.80 10.29 22.51
CA ALA A 44 -19.42 9.56 21.41
C ALA A 44 -18.40 8.73 20.63
N ALA A 45 -17.22 9.26 20.35
CA ALA A 45 -16.12 8.53 19.72
C ALA A 45 -15.54 7.46 20.66
N GLY A 46 -15.39 7.77 21.95
CA GLY A 46 -14.99 6.83 22.98
C GLY A 46 -16.04 5.74 23.26
N ALA A 47 -17.34 6.07 23.19
CA ALA A 47 -18.42 5.10 23.29
C ALA A 47 -18.54 4.23 22.03
N ALA A 48 -18.33 4.78 20.84
CA ALA A 48 -18.27 4.01 19.60
C ALA A 48 -17.03 3.09 19.55
N TYR A 49 -15.87 3.59 19.96
CA TYR A 49 -14.66 2.79 20.10
C TYR A 49 -14.76 1.79 21.26
N GLY A 50 -15.35 2.18 22.40
CA GLY A 50 -15.63 1.29 23.51
C GLY A 50 -16.68 0.23 23.18
N ALA A 51 -17.72 0.57 22.42
CA ALA A 51 -18.72 -0.38 21.91
C ALA A 51 -18.12 -1.32 20.87
N TYR A 52 -17.26 -0.81 20.00
CA TYR A 52 -16.48 -1.64 19.07
C TYR A 52 -15.55 -2.60 19.82
N ARG A 53 -14.81 -2.12 20.83
CA ARG A 53 -13.94 -2.96 21.67
C ARG A 53 -14.73 -3.91 22.56
N TYR A 54 -15.89 -3.52 23.03
CA TYR A 54 -16.77 -4.38 23.84
C TYR A 54 -17.44 -5.45 22.98
N ALA A 55 -17.95 -5.09 21.81
CA ALA A 55 -18.50 -6.05 20.86
C ALA A 55 -17.46 -7.04 20.30
N THR A 56 -16.17 -6.66 20.32
CA THR A 56 -15.07 -7.55 19.94
C THR A 56 -14.46 -8.33 21.11
N ARG A 57 -14.83 -8.01 22.38
CA ARG A 57 -14.21 -8.59 23.57
C ARG A 57 -15.07 -9.58 24.34
N ASP A 58 -16.39 -9.47 24.24
CA ASP A 58 -17.33 -10.26 25.07
C ASP A 58 -18.17 -11.27 24.29
N GLY A 59 -17.80 -11.53 23.04
CA GLY A 59 -18.23 -12.76 22.39
C GLY A 59 -17.38 -13.91 22.91
N GLU A 60 -17.80 -14.61 23.96
CA GLU A 60 -17.29 -15.94 24.25
C GLU A 60 -17.53 -16.84 23.03
N LEU A 61 -16.59 -16.79 22.07
CA LEU A 61 -16.48 -17.83 21.07
C LEU A 61 -15.88 -19.04 21.76
N PRO A 62 -16.50 -20.23 21.60
CA PRO A 62 -15.97 -21.45 22.21
C PRO A 62 -14.53 -21.65 21.73
N THR A 63 -13.64 -21.98 22.67
CA THR A 63 -12.22 -22.28 22.52
C THR A 63 -12.00 -23.57 21.71
N HIS A 64 -12.47 -23.58 20.48
CA HIS A 64 -11.99 -24.51 19.48
C HIS A 64 -11.31 -23.66 18.42
N ALA A 65 -10.01 -23.82 18.32
CA ALA A 65 -9.19 -23.22 17.27
C ALA A 65 -9.79 -23.56 15.90
N VAL A 66 -10.70 -22.69 15.45
CA VAL A 66 -11.09 -22.66 14.05
C VAL A 66 -9.90 -22.02 13.37
N PRO A 67 -9.23 -22.69 12.45
CA PRO A 67 -8.17 -22.03 11.69
C PRO A 67 -8.79 -20.80 11.03
N LEU A 68 -8.25 -19.61 11.29
CA LEU A 68 -8.70 -18.29 10.80
C LEU A 68 -8.77 -18.17 9.26
N ARG A 69 -8.47 -19.23 8.56
CA ARG A 69 -8.55 -19.36 7.11
C ARG A 69 -9.94 -19.64 6.52
N VAL A 70 -10.97 -19.80 7.35
CA VAL A 70 -12.28 -20.28 6.88
C VAL A 70 -13.33 -19.19 6.80
N ALA A 71 -13.05 -17.99 7.19
CA ALA A 71 -14.09 -16.99 7.36
C ALA A 71 -14.45 -16.13 6.12
N HIS A 72 -13.96 -16.43 4.93
CA HIS A 72 -14.34 -15.61 3.75
C HIS A 72 -14.65 -16.44 2.52
N ALA A 73 -15.59 -17.35 2.67
CA ALA A 73 -16.33 -17.80 1.52
C ALA A 73 -17.45 -16.78 1.24
N ALA A 74 -17.15 -15.69 0.56
CA ALA A 74 -18.11 -15.12 -0.36
C ALA A 74 -18.50 -16.29 -1.27
N ALA A 75 -19.72 -16.81 -1.11
CA ALA A 75 -20.17 -18.02 -1.75
C ALA A 75 -19.81 -17.96 -3.25
N ASN A 76 -18.98 -18.88 -3.72
CA ASN A 76 -18.56 -19.12 -5.10
C ASN A 76 -17.29 -18.44 -5.65
N VAL A 77 -16.40 -17.84 -4.85
CA VAL A 77 -15.08 -17.42 -5.36
C VAL A 77 -14.02 -18.45 -4.92
N PRO A 78 -13.18 -18.98 -5.84
CA PRO A 78 -12.09 -19.87 -5.47
C PRO A 78 -11.09 -19.18 -4.53
N GLU A 79 -10.41 -19.96 -3.71
CA GLU A 79 -9.46 -19.47 -2.70
C GLU A 79 -8.34 -18.64 -3.33
N TYR A 80 -8.12 -17.43 -2.83
CA TYR A 80 -7.11 -16.47 -3.27
C TYR A 80 -5.97 -16.31 -2.25
N GLN A 81 -4.83 -15.76 -2.68
CA GLN A 81 -3.68 -15.55 -1.81
C GLN A 81 -3.93 -14.41 -0.81
N PRO A 82 -3.46 -14.50 0.46
CA PRO A 82 -3.78 -13.53 1.51
C PRO A 82 -3.41 -12.08 1.18
N SER A 83 -2.31 -11.84 0.46
CA SER A 83 -1.88 -10.46 0.14
C SER A 83 -2.85 -9.70 -0.79
N VAL A 84 -3.72 -10.41 -1.52
CA VAL A 84 -4.55 -9.80 -2.59
C VAL A 84 -5.59 -8.83 -2.04
N VAL A 85 -6.29 -9.20 -0.98
CA VAL A 85 -7.40 -8.40 -0.42
C VAL A 85 -7.20 -7.97 1.03
N SER A 86 -6.12 -8.42 1.69
CA SER A 86 -5.86 -8.11 3.08
C SER A 86 -5.62 -6.60 3.31
N GLN A 87 -5.92 -6.16 4.51
CA GLN A 87 -5.73 -4.76 4.92
C GLN A 87 -4.24 -4.38 4.97
N THR A 88 -3.97 -3.08 5.08
CA THR A 88 -2.63 -2.55 5.27
C THR A 88 -2.08 -2.94 6.64
N LYS A 89 -0.77 -3.22 6.72
CA LYS A 89 0.02 -3.34 7.95
C LYS A 89 1.11 -2.27 7.96
N ASP A 90 1.85 -2.14 9.05
CA ASP A 90 2.84 -1.06 9.21
C ASP A 90 3.97 -1.11 8.20
N HIS A 91 4.30 -2.33 7.72
CA HIS A 91 5.38 -2.57 6.77
C HIS A 91 4.96 -3.48 5.64
N ALA A 92 5.60 -3.29 4.47
CA ALA A 92 5.51 -4.21 3.34
C ALA A 92 6.90 -4.57 2.82
N LEU A 93 7.00 -5.78 2.28
CA LEU A 93 8.10 -6.26 1.44
C LEU A 93 7.59 -6.41 0.02
N TYR A 94 8.28 -5.78 -0.91
CA TYR A 94 8.13 -5.96 -2.35
C TYR A 94 9.43 -6.56 -2.89
N LEU A 95 9.41 -7.86 -3.17
CA LEU A 95 10.59 -8.60 -3.62
C LEU A 95 10.42 -8.96 -5.10
N TRP A 96 11.24 -8.36 -5.93
CA TRP A 96 11.24 -8.50 -7.38
C TRP A 96 12.45 -9.33 -7.82
N ILE A 97 12.23 -10.48 -8.44
CA ILE A 97 13.28 -11.45 -8.77
C ILE A 97 13.31 -11.69 -10.27
N ASN A 98 14.50 -11.60 -10.86
CA ASN A 98 14.79 -12.05 -12.21
C ASN A 98 15.69 -13.29 -12.16
N LEU A 99 15.33 -14.32 -12.89
CA LEU A 99 16.08 -15.56 -12.96
C LEU A 99 17.09 -15.53 -14.10
N LYS A 100 18.11 -16.36 -14.00
CA LYS A 100 19.04 -16.59 -15.11
C LYS A 100 18.34 -17.39 -16.22
N PRO A 101 18.69 -17.17 -17.48
CA PRO A 101 18.13 -17.97 -18.59
C PRO A 101 18.37 -19.48 -18.46
N THR A 102 19.37 -19.87 -17.67
CA THR A 102 19.73 -21.26 -17.38
C THR A 102 19.00 -21.86 -16.19
N ALA A 103 18.19 -21.06 -15.48
CA ALA A 103 17.44 -21.53 -14.33
C ALA A 103 16.32 -22.50 -14.75
N ASP A 104 16.13 -23.55 -13.97
CA ASP A 104 14.96 -24.42 -14.17
C ASP A 104 13.70 -23.72 -13.60
N ALA A 105 12.86 -23.22 -14.51
CA ALA A 105 11.66 -22.48 -14.18
C ALA A 105 10.70 -23.28 -13.29
N LYS A 106 10.55 -24.58 -13.51
CA LYS A 106 9.63 -25.42 -12.73
C LYS A 106 10.11 -25.58 -11.28
N THR A 107 11.40 -25.83 -11.09
CA THR A 107 11.98 -25.93 -9.74
C THR A 107 11.89 -24.58 -9.00
N CYS A 108 12.15 -23.47 -9.68
CA CYS A 108 11.99 -22.13 -9.08
C CYS A 108 10.51 -21.85 -8.71
N ALA A 109 9.57 -22.16 -9.60
CA ALA A 109 8.14 -21.98 -9.33
C ALA A 109 7.69 -22.84 -8.13
N LYS A 110 8.10 -24.11 -8.10
CA LYS A 110 7.82 -25.01 -6.96
C LYS A 110 8.34 -24.47 -5.64
N ALA A 111 9.55 -23.91 -5.62
CA ALA A 111 10.15 -23.33 -4.41
C ALA A 111 9.27 -22.20 -3.83
N VAL A 112 8.85 -21.26 -4.66
CA VAL A 112 8.06 -20.10 -4.22
C VAL A 112 6.56 -20.39 -4.10
N ALA A 113 6.03 -21.41 -4.80
CA ALA A 113 4.65 -21.87 -4.61
C ALA A 113 4.39 -22.41 -3.19
N ASN A 114 5.45 -22.76 -2.46
CA ASN A 114 5.40 -23.11 -1.04
C ASN A 114 5.51 -21.89 -0.10
N LEU A 115 5.24 -20.68 -0.57
CA LEU A 115 5.41 -19.45 0.20
C LEU A 115 4.78 -19.52 1.59
N GLN A 116 3.60 -20.15 1.74
CA GLN A 116 2.96 -20.29 3.05
C GLN A 116 3.81 -21.08 4.06
N LYS A 117 4.54 -22.10 3.62
CA LYS A 117 5.47 -22.83 4.50
C LYS A 117 6.64 -21.94 4.95
N LEU A 118 7.09 -21.03 4.09
CA LEU A 118 8.14 -20.07 4.45
C LEU A 118 7.60 -19.02 5.44
N VAL A 119 6.37 -18.56 5.26
CA VAL A 119 5.67 -17.70 6.22
C VAL A 119 5.51 -18.40 7.58
N ASP A 120 5.05 -19.63 7.58
CA ASP A 120 4.87 -20.41 8.82
C ASP A 120 6.20 -20.70 9.54
N ALA A 121 7.32 -20.76 8.81
CA ALA A 121 8.66 -20.89 9.39
C ALA A 121 9.18 -19.60 10.04
N VAL A 122 8.67 -18.43 9.63
CA VAL A 122 8.99 -17.12 10.26
C VAL A 122 8.03 -16.84 11.41
N SER A 123 6.76 -17.13 11.23
CA SER A 123 5.67 -16.85 12.19
C SER A 123 4.83 -18.13 12.35
N PRO A 124 5.25 -19.05 13.24
CA PRO A 124 4.58 -20.34 13.41
C PRO A 124 3.12 -20.17 13.85
N PRO A 125 2.17 -20.93 13.27
CA PRO A 125 0.75 -20.83 13.63
C PRO A 125 0.47 -21.03 15.13
N SER A 126 1.28 -21.86 15.82
CA SER A 126 1.14 -22.14 17.24
C SER A 126 1.46 -20.97 18.18
N SER A 127 2.19 -19.96 17.69
CA SER A 127 2.61 -18.79 18.48
C SER A 127 2.17 -17.47 17.85
N ARG A 128 1.34 -17.53 16.81
CA ARG A 128 0.86 -16.36 16.07
C ARG A 128 -0.40 -15.81 16.73
N ASP A 129 -0.44 -14.50 16.94
CA ASP A 129 -1.67 -13.77 17.15
C ASP A 129 -2.13 -13.05 15.87
N GLU A 130 -3.35 -12.53 15.86
CA GLU A 130 -3.93 -11.88 14.67
C GLU A 130 -3.16 -10.63 14.24
N ASP A 131 -2.63 -9.88 15.22
CA ASP A 131 -1.87 -8.65 14.97
C ASP A 131 -0.50 -8.96 14.38
N ASP A 132 0.03 -10.16 14.62
CA ASP A 132 1.37 -10.58 14.26
C ASP A 132 1.44 -11.44 12.97
N GLU A 133 0.32 -11.64 12.30
CA GLU A 133 0.25 -12.44 11.08
C GLU A 133 0.95 -11.75 9.89
N ILE A 134 1.70 -12.55 9.11
CA ILE A 134 2.27 -12.12 7.83
C ILE A 134 1.27 -12.47 6.71
N TRP A 135 0.80 -11.47 5.99
CA TRP A 135 0.00 -11.68 4.79
C TRP A 135 0.89 -11.61 3.56
N ALA A 136 1.06 -12.74 2.91
CA ALA A 136 1.97 -12.85 1.77
C ALA A 136 1.28 -13.45 0.54
N GLY A 137 1.86 -13.15 -0.62
CA GLY A 137 1.47 -13.73 -1.90
C GLY A 137 2.63 -13.67 -2.88
N VAL A 138 2.60 -14.57 -3.86
CA VAL A 138 3.57 -14.67 -4.95
C VAL A 138 2.88 -14.58 -6.30
N GLY A 139 3.47 -13.78 -7.17
CA GLY A 139 3.05 -13.60 -8.55
C GLY A 139 4.15 -13.90 -9.55
N PHE A 140 3.75 -14.14 -10.77
CA PHE A 140 4.63 -14.52 -11.86
C PHE A 140 4.48 -13.59 -13.05
N GLY A 141 5.61 -13.22 -13.66
CA GLY A 141 5.63 -12.49 -14.92
C GLY A 141 5.11 -13.36 -16.08
N PRO A 142 4.61 -12.75 -17.17
CA PRO A 142 3.93 -13.50 -18.25
C PRO A 142 4.81 -14.56 -18.90
N ASN A 143 6.06 -14.24 -19.17
CA ASN A 143 7.00 -15.18 -19.80
C ASN A 143 7.33 -16.36 -18.88
N PHE A 144 7.62 -16.08 -17.61
CA PHE A 144 7.93 -17.11 -16.65
C PHE A 144 6.72 -18.02 -16.39
N TYR A 145 5.54 -17.44 -16.19
CA TYR A 145 4.33 -18.22 -15.90
C TYR A 145 3.97 -19.18 -17.05
N SER A 146 4.16 -18.75 -18.31
CA SER A 146 3.96 -19.62 -19.46
C SER A 146 4.94 -20.80 -19.51
N GLN A 147 6.20 -20.60 -19.09
CA GLN A 147 7.22 -21.67 -19.02
C GLN A 147 6.86 -22.77 -18.01
N VAL A 148 6.15 -22.44 -16.96
CA VAL A 148 5.69 -23.39 -15.95
C VAL A 148 4.29 -23.95 -16.23
N ASN A 149 3.81 -23.81 -17.46
CA ASN A 149 2.47 -24.21 -17.91
C ASN A 149 1.31 -23.45 -17.22
N GLY A 150 1.58 -22.28 -16.67
CA GLY A 150 0.56 -21.38 -16.15
C GLY A 150 -0.29 -20.82 -17.29
N LYS A 151 -1.57 -20.68 -17.05
CA LYS A 151 -2.54 -20.13 -18.01
C LYS A 151 -3.35 -19.03 -17.36
N THR A 152 -3.54 -17.95 -18.11
CA THR A 152 -4.39 -16.83 -17.72
C THR A 152 -5.42 -16.58 -18.79
N LYS A 153 -6.54 -15.95 -18.45
CA LYS A 153 -7.57 -15.56 -19.42
C LYS A 153 -7.13 -14.40 -20.30
N ALA A 154 -6.38 -13.47 -19.73
CA ALA A 154 -5.93 -12.29 -20.42
C ALA A 154 -4.42 -12.27 -20.58
N ASN A 155 -3.95 -11.65 -21.66
CA ASN A 155 -2.55 -11.26 -21.77
C ASN A 155 -2.26 -10.13 -20.79
N TYR A 156 -1.20 -10.27 -20.01
CA TYR A 156 -0.78 -9.26 -19.02
C TYR A 156 0.66 -8.79 -19.26
N THR A 157 1.04 -8.65 -20.52
CA THR A 157 2.31 -8.04 -20.88
C THR A 157 2.25 -6.54 -20.66
N TYR A 158 3.11 -6.01 -19.81
CA TYR A 158 3.19 -4.58 -19.50
C TYR A 158 3.91 -3.84 -20.64
N PRO A 159 3.23 -2.95 -21.39
CA PRO A 159 3.88 -2.19 -22.44
C PRO A 159 4.67 -1.00 -21.90
N HIS A 160 5.77 -0.66 -22.54
CA HIS A 160 6.42 0.63 -22.31
C HIS A 160 5.50 1.75 -22.80
N ARG A 161 5.22 2.72 -21.93
CA ARG A 161 4.41 3.90 -22.25
C ARG A 161 5.27 5.15 -22.21
N LYS A 162 5.12 5.99 -23.23
CA LYS A 162 5.78 7.29 -23.33
C LYS A 162 4.78 8.41 -23.19
N GLY A 163 5.13 9.42 -22.42
CA GLY A 163 4.28 10.59 -22.21
C GLY A 163 5.07 11.89 -22.09
N PRO A 164 4.45 13.04 -22.33
CA PRO A 164 5.12 14.34 -22.27
C PRO A 164 5.60 14.74 -20.87
N LEU A 165 5.05 14.16 -19.81
CA LEU A 165 5.45 14.42 -18.42
C LEU A 165 6.34 13.33 -17.84
N GLY A 166 6.59 12.25 -18.55
CA GLY A 166 7.43 11.13 -18.16
C GLY A 166 6.97 9.83 -18.78
N ASP A 167 7.84 8.86 -18.73
CA ASP A 167 7.62 7.53 -19.27
C ASP A 167 7.21 6.55 -18.15
N MET A 168 6.62 5.42 -18.56
CA MET A 168 6.39 4.26 -17.71
C MET A 168 7.10 3.06 -18.34
N PRO A 169 8.34 2.76 -17.91
CA PRO A 169 9.16 1.73 -18.55
C PRO A 169 8.63 0.32 -18.28
N SER A 170 8.74 -0.56 -19.27
CA SER A 170 8.51 -1.99 -19.14
C SER A 170 9.78 -2.66 -18.62
N SER A 171 9.76 -3.19 -17.42
CA SER A 171 10.94 -3.76 -16.75
C SER A 171 10.97 -5.29 -16.77
N GLY A 172 9.85 -5.93 -17.04
CA GLY A 172 9.74 -7.39 -16.93
C GLY A 172 9.95 -7.88 -15.49
N GLY A 173 10.11 -9.20 -15.35
CA GLY A 173 10.36 -9.88 -14.09
C GLY A 173 9.81 -11.31 -14.16
N ASP A 174 10.39 -12.22 -13.36
CA ASP A 174 9.98 -13.63 -13.36
C ASP A 174 9.10 -13.95 -12.14
N ILE A 175 9.54 -13.57 -10.95
CA ILE A 175 8.86 -13.85 -9.68
C ILE A 175 8.74 -12.55 -8.89
N PHE A 176 7.59 -12.35 -8.26
CA PHE A 176 7.35 -11.22 -7.37
C PHE A 176 6.68 -11.70 -6.08
N VAL A 177 7.20 -11.28 -4.93
CA VAL A 177 6.57 -11.55 -3.63
C VAL A 177 6.13 -10.23 -3.01
N HIS A 178 4.87 -10.18 -2.61
CA HIS A 178 4.32 -9.12 -1.77
C HIS A 178 3.97 -9.68 -0.40
N ALA A 179 4.54 -9.12 0.64
CA ALA A 179 4.23 -9.52 2.02
C ALA A 179 4.05 -8.30 2.92
N LYS A 180 3.15 -8.40 3.90
CA LYS A 180 2.84 -7.34 4.87
C LYS A 180 2.90 -7.87 6.29
N SER A 181 3.43 -7.06 7.22
CA SER A 181 3.53 -7.38 8.65
C SER A 181 3.63 -6.10 9.48
N HIS A 182 3.31 -6.15 10.75
CA HIS A 182 3.65 -5.10 11.71
C HIS A 182 5.13 -5.15 12.13
N SER A 183 5.83 -6.23 11.79
CA SER A 183 7.26 -6.43 12.09
C SER A 183 8.11 -6.45 10.81
N ILE A 184 8.92 -5.43 10.61
CA ILE A 184 9.90 -5.38 9.51
C ILE A 184 10.94 -6.51 9.62
N SER A 185 11.27 -6.94 10.85
CA SER A 185 12.21 -8.05 11.09
C SER A 185 11.68 -9.35 10.50
N LYS A 186 10.38 -9.64 10.65
CA LYS A 186 9.74 -10.82 10.05
C LYS A 186 9.75 -10.78 8.53
N LEU A 187 9.53 -9.60 7.94
CA LEU A 187 9.61 -9.42 6.48
C LEU A 187 11.03 -9.64 5.96
N PHE A 188 12.03 -9.17 6.69
CA PHE A 188 13.44 -9.42 6.35
C PHE A 188 13.78 -10.91 6.41
N GLU A 189 13.37 -11.59 7.48
CA GLU A 189 13.57 -13.05 7.61
C GLU A 189 12.82 -13.82 6.51
N LEU A 190 11.58 -13.42 6.16
CA LEU A 190 10.84 -14.02 5.06
C LEU A 190 11.58 -13.86 3.73
N CYS A 191 12.12 -12.67 3.45
CA CYS A 191 12.93 -12.41 2.27
C CYS A 191 14.13 -13.37 2.20
N GLN A 192 14.88 -13.52 3.31
CA GLN A 192 16.00 -14.47 3.39
C GLN A 192 15.55 -15.91 3.11
N LYS A 193 14.41 -16.33 3.67
CA LYS A 193 13.88 -17.69 3.45
C LYS A 193 13.42 -17.92 2.01
N VAL A 194 12.79 -16.92 1.38
CA VAL A 194 12.40 -17.00 -0.04
C VAL A 194 13.63 -17.13 -0.92
N MET A 195 14.64 -16.29 -0.71
CA MET A 195 15.87 -16.34 -1.48
C MET A 195 16.65 -17.64 -1.28
N ALA A 196 16.67 -18.17 -0.05
CA ALA A 196 17.32 -19.44 0.26
C ALA A 196 16.57 -20.68 -0.28
N ALA A 197 15.25 -20.57 -0.51
CA ALA A 197 14.45 -21.65 -1.07
C ALA A 197 14.65 -21.82 -2.59
N LEU A 198 15.07 -20.75 -3.28
CA LEU A 198 15.37 -20.82 -4.71
C LEU A 198 16.63 -21.66 -4.97
N PRO A 199 16.68 -22.40 -6.10
CA PRO A 199 17.85 -23.18 -6.45
C PRO A 199 19.11 -22.30 -6.48
N LYS A 200 20.21 -22.87 -6.01
CA LYS A 200 21.50 -22.17 -6.03
C LYS A 200 21.83 -21.71 -7.44
N ASP A 201 22.32 -20.48 -7.56
CA ASP A 201 22.70 -19.85 -8.83
C ASP A 201 21.56 -19.62 -9.84
N SER A 202 20.29 -19.80 -9.46
CA SER A 202 19.15 -19.55 -10.35
C SER A 202 18.83 -18.07 -10.55
N VAL A 203 19.16 -17.21 -9.56
CA VAL A 203 18.83 -15.80 -9.57
C VAL A 203 19.89 -15.00 -10.34
N ALA A 204 19.45 -14.19 -11.31
CA ALA A 204 20.30 -13.26 -12.04
C ALA A 204 20.48 -11.96 -11.25
N ASN A 205 19.37 -11.39 -10.79
CA ASN A 205 19.32 -10.22 -9.91
C ASN A 205 17.98 -10.19 -9.17
N PHE A 206 17.93 -9.43 -8.10
CA PHE A 206 16.71 -9.17 -7.36
C PHE A 206 16.74 -7.77 -6.74
N GLU A 207 15.58 -7.28 -6.36
CA GLU A 207 15.42 -6.04 -5.63
C GLU A 207 14.39 -6.28 -4.51
N ASP A 208 14.82 -6.04 -3.28
CA ASP A 208 13.97 -6.09 -2.10
C ASP A 208 13.70 -4.66 -1.62
N ILE A 209 12.43 -4.28 -1.56
CA ILE A 209 11.99 -2.96 -1.13
C ILE A 209 11.17 -3.12 0.12
N TYR A 210 11.64 -2.50 1.21
CA TYR A 210 10.93 -2.42 2.48
C TYR A 210 10.22 -1.08 2.56
N SER A 211 8.93 -1.13 2.81
CA SER A 211 8.04 0.02 2.85
C SER A 211 7.43 0.19 4.23
N PHE A 212 6.92 1.37 4.49
CA PHE A 212 6.40 1.75 5.80
C PHE A 212 5.17 2.65 5.68
N VAL A 213 4.33 2.66 6.70
CA VAL A 213 3.24 3.63 6.83
C VAL A 213 3.82 4.98 7.23
N PHE A 214 3.57 6.00 6.42
CA PHE A 214 3.99 7.38 6.67
C PHE A 214 2.80 8.22 7.10
N GLN A 215 2.89 8.93 8.22
CA GLN A 215 1.92 9.94 8.70
C GLN A 215 0.44 9.53 8.51
N ASN A 216 0.02 8.45 9.12
CA ASN A 216 -1.36 7.94 9.06
C ASN A 216 -1.84 7.57 7.63
N GLY A 217 -0.98 6.96 6.82
CA GLY A 217 -1.31 6.49 5.48
C GLY A 217 -1.14 7.53 4.38
N ARG A 218 -0.32 8.54 4.61
CA ARG A 218 0.07 9.50 3.57
C ARG A 218 1.21 8.94 2.72
N ASP A 219 1.20 9.36 1.47
CA ASP A 219 2.39 9.31 0.62
C ASP A 219 3.40 10.39 1.04
N LEU A 220 4.67 10.26 0.63
CA LEU A 220 5.73 11.25 0.92
C LEU A 220 5.46 12.62 0.29
N SER A 221 4.57 12.73 -0.69
CA SER A 221 4.04 14.00 -1.20
C SER A 221 3.12 14.72 -0.20
N GLY A 222 2.72 14.03 0.87
CA GLY A 222 1.81 14.52 1.91
C GLY A 222 0.33 14.30 1.62
N PHE A 223 -0.04 13.78 0.43
CA PHE A 223 -1.42 13.39 0.13
C PHE A 223 -1.74 12.02 0.71
N ILE A 224 -3.01 11.78 1.07
CA ILE A 224 -3.46 10.46 1.54
C ILE A 224 -3.63 9.55 0.32
N ASP A 225 -2.98 8.39 0.33
CA ASP A 225 -3.18 7.36 -0.69
C ASP A 225 -4.33 6.41 -0.29
N GLY A 226 -4.94 5.77 -1.28
CA GLY A 226 -5.94 4.73 -1.06
C GLY A 226 -7.35 5.21 -0.72
N THR A 227 -7.66 6.50 -0.85
CA THR A 227 -8.99 7.06 -0.52
C THR A 227 -10.15 6.46 -1.32
N GLU A 228 -9.88 5.93 -2.51
CA GLU A 228 -10.88 5.29 -3.40
C GLU A 228 -10.83 3.75 -3.35
N ASN A 229 -10.09 3.16 -2.42
CA ASN A 229 -10.11 1.72 -2.24
C ASN A 229 -11.46 1.26 -1.68
N ALA A 230 -11.91 0.09 -2.11
CA ALA A 230 -13.06 -0.59 -1.53
C ALA A 230 -12.84 -0.80 -0.02
N ALA A 231 -13.80 -0.33 0.79
CA ALA A 231 -13.67 -0.33 2.24
C ALA A 231 -13.84 -1.75 2.83
N ASP A 232 -14.82 -2.49 2.34
CA ASP A 232 -15.10 -3.84 2.81
C ASP A 232 -14.36 -4.91 1.98
N GLU A 233 -14.26 -6.10 2.53
CA GLU A 233 -13.52 -7.20 1.92
C GLU A 233 -14.26 -7.80 0.72
N GLU A 234 -15.58 -7.84 0.74
CA GLU A 234 -16.39 -8.38 -0.35
C GLU A 234 -16.19 -7.56 -1.62
N ASP A 235 -16.20 -6.23 -1.51
CA ASP A 235 -15.91 -5.34 -2.62
C ASP A 235 -14.45 -5.44 -3.08
N ARG A 236 -13.49 -5.62 -2.16
CA ARG A 236 -12.08 -5.87 -2.55
C ARG A 236 -11.94 -7.18 -3.32
N ILE A 237 -12.63 -8.24 -2.90
CA ILE A 237 -12.66 -9.52 -3.63
C ILE A 237 -13.25 -9.32 -5.02
N ARG A 238 -14.39 -8.64 -5.12
CA ARG A 238 -15.07 -8.35 -6.41
C ARG A 238 -14.14 -7.62 -7.40
N VAL A 239 -13.35 -6.68 -6.90
CA VAL A 239 -12.46 -5.84 -7.72
C VAL A 239 -11.16 -6.57 -8.09
N ALA A 240 -10.56 -7.29 -7.14
CA ALA A 240 -9.21 -7.81 -7.26
C ALA A 240 -9.13 -9.26 -7.74
N VAL A 241 -10.15 -10.08 -7.47
CA VAL A 241 -10.07 -11.54 -7.65
C VAL A 241 -10.82 -12.00 -8.88
N GLU A 242 -10.13 -12.74 -9.74
CA GLU A 242 -10.72 -13.41 -10.90
C GLU A 242 -11.63 -14.57 -10.44
N LYS A 243 -12.92 -14.47 -10.75
CA LYS A 243 -13.97 -15.34 -10.21
C LYS A 243 -13.82 -16.84 -10.54
N SER A 244 -13.10 -17.18 -11.61
CA SER A 244 -13.00 -18.57 -12.05
C SER A 244 -11.80 -19.30 -11.47
N THR A 245 -10.72 -18.58 -11.11
CA THR A 245 -9.47 -19.18 -10.67
C THR A 245 -9.10 -18.82 -9.23
N GLY A 246 -9.64 -17.72 -8.70
CA GLY A 246 -9.16 -17.11 -7.46
C GLY A 246 -7.85 -16.35 -7.64
N GLY A 247 -7.36 -16.24 -8.88
CA GLY A 247 -6.16 -15.47 -9.21
C GLY A 247 -6.43 -13.97 -9.25
N SER A 248 -5.35 -13.20 -9.37
CA SER A 248 -5.42 -11.74 -9.50
C SER A 248 -4.35 -11.25 -10.46
N TYR A 249 -4.72 -10.33 -11.34
CA TYR A 249 -3.74 -9.54 -12.08
C TYR A 249 -3.21 -8.43 -11.20
N VAL A 250 -1.92 -8.18 -11.30
CA VAL A 250 -1.24 -7.22 -10.43
C VAL A 250 -0.36 -6.32 -11.26
N ILE A 251 -0.44 -5.02 -11.00
CA ILE A 251 0.54 -4.05 -11.47
C ILE A 251 1.48 -3.69 -10.35
N THR A 252 2.77 -3.58 -10.66
CA THR A 252 3.75 -2.93 -9.77
C THR A 252 4.51 -1.86 -10.52
N GLN A 253 4.71 -0.72 -9.85
CA GLN A 253 5.53 0.37 -10.36
C GLN A 253 6.37 0.96 -9.22
N LYS A 254 7.63 1.23 -9.50
CA LYS A 254 8.51 1.97 -8.58
C LYS A 254 8.57 3.43 -9.02
N TRP A 255 8.08 4.32 -8.15
CA TRP A 255 8.06 5.75 -8.36
C TRP A 255 9.08 6.44 -7.46
N ILE A 256 9.85 7.37 -8.02
CA ILE A 256 10.79 8.22 -7.27
C ILE A 256 10.21 9.62 -7.20
N HIS A 257 10.04 10.13 -5.99
CA HIS A 257 9.49 11.46 -5.78
C HIS A 257 10.55 12.55 -5.91
N LYS A 258 10.13 13.67 -6.49
CA LYS A 258 10.93 14.91 -6.58
C LYS A 258 10.79 15.67 -5.25
N LEU A 259 11.43 15.18 -4.19
CA LEU A 259 11.24 15.69 -2.83
C LEU A 259 11.55 17.19 -2.70
N ASP A 260 12.53 17.71 -3.43
CA ASP A 260 12.86 19.14 -3.43
C ASP A 260 11.71 19.97 -4.02
N LEU A 261 11.09 19.48 -5.09
CA LEU A 261 9.89 20.12 -5.65
C LEU A 261 8.72 20.08 -4.66
N ILE A 262 8.47 18.93 -4.05
CA ILE A 262 7.41 18.74 -3.06
C ILE A 262 7.60 19.67 -1.85
N ALA A 263 8.84 19.90 -1.43
CA ALA A 263 9.16 20.76 -0.30
C ALA A 263 9.02 22.26 -0.60
N THR A 264 9.12 22.66 -1.86
CA THR A 264 9.16 24.08 -2.28
C THR A 264 7.91 24.55 -3.03
N GLU A 265 7.15 23.63 -3.64
CA GLU A 265 5.95 23.98 -4.39
C GLU A 265 4.79 24.31 -3.44
N LYS A 266 3.91 25.20 -3.89
CA LYS A 266 2.72 25.62 -3.13
C LYS A 266 1.70 24.48 -3.04
N ASP A 267 1.12 24.29 -1.87
CA ASP A 267 0.06 23.29 -1.65
C ASP A 267 -1.05 23.42 -2.68
N ARG A 268 -1.54 24.62 -2.95
CA ARG A 268 -2.60 24.85 -3.94
C ARG A 268 -2.24 24.38 -5.36
N THR A 269 -0.96 24.47 -5.75
CA THR A 269 -0.50 23.97 -7.06
C THR A 269 -0.55 22.45 -7.07
N MET A 270 0.01 21.80 -6.05
CA MET A 270 0.03 20.35 -5.92
C MET A 270 -1.39 19.78 -5.76
N GLU A 271 -2.25 20.44 -5.00
CA GLU A 271 -3.68 20.09 -4.90
C GLU A 271 -4.37 20.13 -6.26
N GLY A 272 -4.05 21.13 -7.09
CA GLY A 272 -4.53 21.20 -8.47
C GLY A 272 -4.06 20.04 -9.34
N TRP A 273 -2.82 19.54 -9.16
CA TRP A 273 -2.29 18.38 -9.87
C TRP A 273 -2.90 17.07 -9.40
N VAL A 274 -3.17 16.95 -8.11
CA VAL A 274 -3.78 15.73 -7.54
C VAL A 274 -5.30 15.74 -7.71
N GLY A 275 -5.96 16.87 -7.48
CA GLY A 275 -7.42 17.01 -7.50
C GLY A 275 -8.07 16.88 -6.11
N ARG A 276 -7.27 16.90 -5.03
CA ARG A 276 -7.71 16.82 -3.64
C ARG A 276 -6.96 17.82 -2.76
N GLY A 277 -7.58 18.23 -1.66
CA GLY A 277 -6.90 18.96 -0.59
C GLY A 277 -5.81 18.13 0.06
N ARG A 278 -4.62 18.72 0.26
CA ARG A 278 -3.49 18.02 0.88
C ARG A 278 -3.72 17.72 2.37
N PRO A 279 -4.29 18.63 3.19
CA PRO A 279 -4.52 18.39 4.61
C PRO A 279 -5.62 17.36 4.90
N ASP A 280 -6.74 17.41 4.17
CA ASP A 280 -7.99 16.72 4.49
C ASP A 280 -8.40 15.64 3.48
N SER A 281 -7.69 15.59 2.32
CA SER A 281 -7.99 14.68 1.21
C SER A 281 -9.38 14.87 0.59
N VAL A 282 -10.05 15.99 0.88
CA VAL A 282 -11.34 16.31 0.27
C VAL A 282 -11.15 16.59 -1.21
N GLU A 283 -11.98 15.98 -2.04
CA GLU A 283 -11.95 16.15 -3.48
C GLU A 283 -12.30 17.59 -3.86
N LEU A 284 -11.49 18.22 -4.72
CA LEU A 284 -11.73 19.60 -5.17
C LEU A 284 -13.01 19.66 -6.01
N PRO A 285 -13.92 20.61 -5.74
CA PRO A 285 -15.19 20.73 -6.45
C PRO A 285 -15.01 21.12 -7.93
N ARG A 286 -13.89 21.74 -8.26
CA ARG A 286 -13.48 22.06 -9.64
C ARG A 286 -12.05 21.57 -9.84
N LYS A 287 -11.91 20.51 -10.61
CA LYS A 287 -10.63 19.87 -10.93
C LYS A 287 -10.27 20.13 -12.38
N SER A 288 -8.97 20.29 -12.65
CA SER A 288 -8.45 20.20 -14.02
C SER A 288 -8.70 18.81 -14.58
N ILE A 289 -8.96 18.71 -15.88
CA ILE A 289 -9.01 17.41 -16.58
C ILE A 289 -7.68 16.65 -16.49
N THR A 290 -6.59 17.36 -16.24
CA THR A 290 -5.23 16.82 -16.07
C THR A 290 -4.91 16.41 -14.64
N SER A 291 -5.78 16.71 -13.66
CA SER A 291 -5.57 16.27 -12.28
C SER A 291 -5.67 14.76 -12.15
N HIS A 292 -4.88 14.17 -11.25
CA HIS A 292 -4.85 12.72 -11.04
C HIS A 292 -6.24 12.11 -10.82
N VAL A 293 -7.03 12.70 -9.94
CA VAL A 293 -8.41 12.20 -9.68
C VAL A 293 -9.25 12.22 -10.96
N ALA A 294 -9.21 13.31 -11.73
CA ALA A 294 -9.96 13.38 -12.99
C ALA A 294 -9.44 12.38 -14.04
N ARG A 295 -8.14 12.11 -14.06
CA ARG A 295 -7.55 11.09 -14.95
C ARG A 295 -7.99 9.69 -14.57
N MET A 296 -8.04 9.37 -13.29
CA MET A 296 -8.37 8.03 -12.79
C MET A 296 -9.88 7.71 -12.84
N THR A 297 -10.73 8.68 -12.51
CA THR A 297 -12.19 8.48 -12.48
C THR A 297 -12.88 8.68 -13.83
N GLY A 298 -12.15 9.18 -14.82
CA GLY A 298 -12.72 9.49 -16.15
C GLY A 298 -13.29 10.89 -16.26
N GLY A 299 -13.53 11.61 -15.16
CA GLY A 299 -14.12 12.96 -15.13
C GLY A 299 -15.46 13.04 -15.87
N ASN A 300 -16.09 14.23 -15.86
CA ASN A 300 -17.39 14.45 -16.55
C ASN A 300 -17.30 14.37 -18.09
N ALA A 301 -16.09 14.47 -18.65
CA ALA A 301 -15.85 14.48 -20.10
C ALA A 301 -15.60 13.09 -20.69
N PHE A 302 -15.40 12.06 -19.87
CA PHE A 302 -15.05 10.72 -20.35
C PHE A 302 -15.92 9.69 -19.67
N GLN A 303 -17.16 9.54 -20.14
CA GLN A 303 -18.05 8.49 -19.68
C GLN A 303 -17.66 7.16 -20.35
N HIS A 304 -16.92 6.32 -19.63
CA HIS A 304 -16.74 4.93 -20.02
C HIS A 304 -17.87 4.09 -19.40
N PRO A 305 -18.53 3.21 -20.18
CA PRO A 305 -19.64 2.39 -19.66
C PRO A 305 -19.20 1.40 -18.58
N LYS A 306 -17.92 1.04 -18.52
CA LYS A 306 -17.34 0.19 -17.50
C LYS A 306 -16.63 1.04 -16.45
N LYS A 307 -16.90 0.78 -15.18
CA LYS A 307 -16.13 1.33 -14.06
C LYS A 307 -14.84 0.53 -13.94
N PHE A 308 -13.70 1.19 -14.10
CA PHE A 308 -12.40 0.59 -13.88
C PHE A 308 -12.00 0.79 -12.42
N GLU A 309 -11.86 -0.30 -11.69
CA GLU A 309 -11.50 -0.31 -10.27
C GLU A 309 -10.29 -1.19 -10.05
N ILE A 310 -9.48 -0.83 -9.07
CA ILE A 310 -8.33 -1.61 -8.59
C ILE A 310 -8.26 -1.54 -7.07
N VAL A 311 -7.74 -2.57 -6.43
CA VAL A 311 -7.39 -2.55 -5.01
C VAL A 311 -5.92 -2.16 -4.89
N ARG A 312 -5.64 -0.95 -4.37
CA ARG A 312 -4.28 -0.45 -4.18
C ARG A 312 -3.77 -0.79 -2.80
N GLN A 313 -2.52 -1.23 -2.72
CA GLN A 313 -1.83 -1.53 -1.47
C GLN A 313 -0.40 -0.95 -1.50
N SER A 314 -0.29 0.22 -2.11
CA SER A 314 0.96 0.95 -2.25
C SER A 314 1.45 1.47 -0.91
N MET A 315 2.75 1.60 -0.75
CA MET A 315 3.35 2.20 0.45
C MET A 315 4.61 2.99 0.09
N PRO A 316 4.90 4.07 0.82
CA PRO A 316 6.16 4.80 0.72
C PRO A 316 7.36 3.91 1.01
N TYR A 317 8.46 4.19 0.32
CA TYR A 317 9.76 3.54 0.53
C TYR A 317 10.90 4.53 0.40
N GLY A 318 12.08 4.12 0.85
CA GLY A 318 13.34 4.82 0.59
C GLY A 318 13.97 5.45 1.82
N ASN A 319 14.97 6.28 1.56
CA ASN A 319 15.68 7.08 2.56
C ASN A 319 16.08 8.42 1.97
N ILE A 320 16.35 9.40 2.83
CA ILE A 320 16.66 10.79 2.43
C ILE A 320 17.98 10.89 1.67
N HIS A 321 18.93 10.01 1.97
CA HIS A 321 20.25 10.04 1.35
C HIS A 321 20.25 9.63 -0.12
N ASP A 322 19.39 8.66 -0.49
CA ASP A 322 19.38 8.08 -1.84
C ASP A 322 18.07 8.45 -2.58
N LYS A 323 17.15 7.54 -2.66
CA LYS A 323 15.89 7.69 -3.39
C LYS A 323 14.73 7.29 -2.52
N ALA A 324 13.68 8.11 -2.56
CA ALA A 324 12.46 7.84 -1.84
C ALA A 324 11.25 8.13 -2.75
N GLY A 325 10.16 7.49 -2.47
CA GLY A 325 8.93 7.64 -3.24
C GLY A 325 7.89 6.61 -2.87
N LEU A 326 7.11 6.19 -3.85
CA LEU A 326 6.02 5.24 -3.68
C LEU A 326 6.32 3.94 -4.43
N PHE A 327 6.22 2.80 -3.76
CA PHE A 327 6.06 1.54 -4.45
C PHE A 327 4.56 1.31 -4.67
N PHE A 328 4.14 1.54 -5.91
CA PHE A 328 2.76 1.35 -6.32
C PHE A 328 2.50 -0.13 -6.58
N ILE A 329 1.44 -0.67 -5.97
CA ILE A 329 0.89 -1.98 -6.26
C ILE A 329 -0.62 -1.91 -6.33
N GLY A 330 -1.19 -2.48 -7.38
CA GLY A 330 -2.64 -2.57 -7.59
C GLY A 330 -3.04 -3.97 -8.03
N TYR A 331 -4.17 -4.43 -7.54
CA TYR A 331 -4.78 -5.72 -7.84
C TYR A 331 -6.09 -5.54 -8.58
N ALA A 332 -6.34 -6.35 -9.60
CA ALA A 332 -7.58 -6.33 -10.37
C ALA A 332 -7.94 -7.72 -10.92
N GLU A 333 -9.23 -7.91 -11.20
CA GLU A 333 -9.73 -9.12 -11.88
C GLU A 333 -9.28 -9.22 -13.35
N SER A 334 -8.83 -8.10 -13.94
CA SER A 334 -8.40 -7.99 -15.35
C SER A 334 -7.30 -6.94 -15.51
N PRO A 335 -6.28 -7.16 -16.36
CA PRO A 335 -5.26 -6.16 -16.67
C PRO A 335 -5.83 -4.93 -17.40
N GLU A 336 -6.98 -5.04 -18.04
CA GLU A 336 -7.67 -3.94 -18.73
C GLU A 336 -7.89 -2.73 -17.84
N ASN A 337 -8.12 -2.96 -16.53
CA ASN A 337 -8.29 -1.88 -15.56
C ASN A 337 -7.02 -1.02 -15.45
N PHE A 338 -5.87 -1.65 -15.48
CA PHE A 338 -4.58 -0.95 -15.46
C PHE A 338 -4.30 -0.22 -16.77
N GLU A 339 -4.55 -0.89 -17.90
CA GLU A 339 -4.33 -0.31 -19.23
C GLU A 339 -5.06 1.02 -19.37
N PHE A 340 -6.35 1.05 -19.05
CA PHE A 340 -7.17 2.27 -19.10
C PHE A 340 -6.58 3.39 -18.26
N MET A 341 -6.18 3.10 -17.01
CA MET A 341 -5.63 4.11 -16.10
C MET A 341 -4.28 4.64 -16.59
N LEU A 342 -3.36 3.75 -16.97
CA LEU A 342 -2.01 4.13 -17.37
C LEU A 342 -1.99 4.91 -18.69
N ASP A 343 -2.81 4.53 -19.67
CA ASP A 343 -2.92 5.25 -20.93
C ASP A 343 -3.37 6.70 -20.70
N ARG A 344 -4.29 6.91 -19.77
CA ARG A 344 -4.73 8.26 -19.38
C ARG A 344 -3.65 9.05 -18.63
N MET A 345 -2.82 8.38 -17.83
CA MET A 345 -1.70 9.05 -17.15
C MET A 345 -0.66 9.59 -18.13
N VAL A 346 -0.31 8.82 -19.15
CA VAL A 346 0.71 9.24 -20.14
C VAL A 346 0.15 10.10 -21.29
N GLY A 347 -1.16 10.34 -21.35
CA GLY A 347 -1.79 11.10 -22.42
C GLY A 347 -2.15 10.27 -23.66
N ALA A 348 -2.12 8.95 -23.56
CA ALA A 348 -2.53 8.01 -24.62
C ALA A 348 -4.04 7.66 -24.56
N GLY A 349 -4.78 8.24 -23.64
CA GLY A 349 -6.22 7.96 -23.42
C GLY A 349 -7.18 8.57 -24.46
N GLY A 350 -6.67 9.09 -25.58
CA GLY A 350 -7.46 9.59 -26.70
C GLY A 350 -7.93 11.04 -26.59
N ASP A 351 -7.74 11.69 -25.45
CA ASP A 351 -8.14 13.08 -25.18
C ASP A 351 -6.96 14.08 -25.18
N GLY A 352 -5.74 13.61 -25.41
CA GLY A 352 -4.52 14.42 -25.49
C GLY A 352 -4.03 14.99 -24.14
N HIS A 353 -4.58 14.54 -23.02
CA HIS A 353 -4.23 15.04 -21.69
C HIS A 353 -3.45 14.01 -20.88
N SER A 354 -2.31 14.45 -20.32
CA SER A 354 -1.52 13.65 -19.36
C SER A 354 -1.92 13.97 -17.93
N ASP A 355 -1.47 13.14 -17.00
CA ASP A 355 -1.72 13.28 -15.58
C ASP A 355 -0.66 14.18 -14.91
N ASP A 356 -1.11 15.27 -14.31
CA ASP A 356 -0.22 16.22 -13.65
C ASP A 356 0.50 15.66 -12.41
N ILE A 357 0.08 14.53 -11.84
CA ILE A 357 0.81 13.88 -10.75
C ILE A 357 2.23 13.49 -11.16
N MET A 358 2.46 13.21 -12.45
CA MET A 358 3.77 12.89 -13.00
C MET A 358 4.78 14.05 -12.92
N ARG A 359 4.33 15.25 -12.56
CA ARG A 359 5.22 16.39 -12.23
C ARG A 359 5.94 16.15 -10.90
N LEU A 360 5.28 15.50 -9.93
CA LEU A 360 5.79 15.23 -8.59
C LEU A 360 6.71 14.02 -8.52
N THR A 361 6.60 13.10 -9.48
CA THR A 361 7.20 11.78 -9.38
C THR A 361 7.61 11.23 -10.75
N GLU A 362 8.54 10.29 -10.75
CA GLU A 362 9.06 9.61 -11.95
C GLU A 362 8.92 8.10 -11.81
N CYS A 363 8.30 7.44 -12.78
CA CYS A 363 8.22 5.99 -12.85
C CYS A 363 9.53 5.42 -13.41
N VAL A 364 10.26 4.65 -12.61
CA VAL A 364 11.55 4.08 -13.02
C VAL A 364 11.49 2.58 -13.30
N LYS A 365 10.41 1.93 -12.89
CA LYS A 365 10.22 0.49 -13.06
C LYS A 365 8.74 0.16 -13.10
N GLY A 366 8.32 -0.74 -14.00
CA GLY A 366 6.93 -1.17 -14.10
C GLY A 366 6.80 -2.54 -14.75
N THR A 367 5.86 -3.36 -14.25
CA THR A 367 5.47 -4.63 -14.87
C THR A 367 4.10 -5.10 -14.37
N TYR A 368 3.55 -6.09 -15.06
CA TYR A 368 2.40 -6.85 -14.61
C TYR A 368 2.81 -8.23 -14.13
N TRP A 369 2.02 -8.74 -13.19
CA TRP A 369 2.14 -10.08 -12.63
C TRP A 369 0.78 -10.76 -12.61
N TYR A 370 0.78 -12.07 -12.57
CA TYR A 370 -0.38 -12.85 -12.23
C TYR A 370 -0.11 -13.56 -10.90
N PHE A 371 -0.96 -13.33 -9.93
CA PHE A 371 -0.98 -14.04 -8.65
C PHE A 371 -1.98 -15.18 -8.77
N PRO A 372 -1.53 -16.43 -8.92
CA PRO A 372 -2.42 -17.57 -9.09
C PRO A 372 -3.34 -17.75 -7.89
N GLY A 373 -4.55 -18.24 -8.10
CA GLY A 373 -5.38 -18.71 -7.00
C GLY A 373 -4.71 -19.87 -6.26
N VAL A 374 -5.08 -20.10 -5.00
CA VAL A 374 -4.42 -21.10 -4.15
C VAL A 374 -4.40 -22.49 -4.80
N ASN A 375 -5.50 -22.87 -5.49
CA ASN A 375 -5.57 -24.15 -6.18
C ASN A 375 -4.64 -24.23 -7.41
N GLU A 376 -4.42 -23.12 -8.11
CA GLU A 376 -3.43 -23.06 -9.20
C GLU A 376 -2.01 -23.14 -8.64
N LEU A 377 -1.75 -22.41 -7.54
CA LEU A 377 -0.44 -22.44 -6.87
C LEU A 377 -0.07 -23.83 -6.35
N LYS A 378 -1.04 -24.57 -5.80
CA LYS A 378 -0.85 -25.97 -5.38
C LYS A 378 -0.43 -26.89 -6.52
N ARG A 379 -0.83 -26.63 -7.76
CA ARG A 379 -0.41 -27.45 -8.93
C ARG A 379 1.04 -27.19 -9.33
N LEU A 380 1.66 -26.12 -8.88
CA LEU A 380 3.07 -25.82 -9.12
C LEU A 380 3.99 -26.42 -8.03
N GLN A 381 3.42 -26.93 -6.92
CA GLN A 381 4.15 -27.61 -5.85
C GLN A 381 4.50 -29.05 -6.23
#